data_d6f02bb0b34d13fd677a53555460640c
#
_entry.id   d6f02bb0b34d13fd677a53555460640c
#
_cell.length_a   1.000
_cell.length_b   1.000
_cell.length_c   1.000
_cell.angle_alpha   90.00
_cell.angle_beta   90.00
_cell.angle_gamma   90.00
#
_symmetry.space_group_name_H-M   'P 1'
#
loop_
_entity.id
_entity.type
_entity.pdbx_description
1 polymer ?
#
loop_
_entity_poly.entity_id
_entity_poly.type
_entity_poly.pdbx_seq_one_letter_code
_entity_poly.pdbx_strand_id
1 'polypeptide(L)'
;MMMVLIDTTVWIDFFAGRQLPHVAVLESLIKKREDICICGIILTEVLQGIRETNEFRKTQKLFNVMIFLPMPYTVFLGAAEIYRNLRRKGITIRNSVDCMIASVAIENDIMLLHNDRDFKPIEKHLGLKVLTSI
;
A
#
# COMPACT_ATOMS: atom_id res chain seq x y z
N MET A 1 17.27 -4.06 -7.65
CA MET A 1 15.90 -3.70 -8.03
C MET A 1 15.17 -3.05 -6.85
N MET A 2 14.29 -2.12 -7.16
CA MET A 2 13.48 -1.44 -6.15
C MET A 2 12.33 -2.34 -5.72
N MET A 3 12.08 -2.43 -4.42
CA MET A 3 10.88 -3.07 -3.87
C MET A 3 9.93 -1.99 -3.40
N VAL A 4 8.68 -2.05 -3.85
CA VAL A 4 7.67 -1.04 -3.52
C VAL A 4 6.36 -1.72 -3.15
N LEU A 5 5.79 -1.35 -2.01
CA LEU A 5 4.44 -1.75 -1.62
C LEU A 5 3.45 -0.75 -2.22
N ILE A 6 2.46 -1.26 -2.92
CA ILE A 6 1.46 -0.42 -3.60
C ILE A 6 0.17 -0.43 -2.80
N ASP A 7 -0.23 0.73 -2.30
CA ASP A 7 -1.46 0.88 -1.53
C ASP A 7 -2.71 0.63 -2.37
N THR A 8 -3.79 0.25 -1.70
CA THR A 8 -5.10 0.02 -2.30
C THR A 8 -5.56 1.20 -3.16
N THR A 9 -5.34 2.44 -2.71
CA THR A 9 -5.76 3.64 -3.44
C THR A 9 -5.16 3.72 -4.83
N VAL A 10 -3.91 3.32 -4.98
CA VAL A 10 -3.22 3.34 -6.28
C VAL A 10 -3.77 2.24 -7.20
N TRP A 11 -3.97 1.03 -6.67
CA TRP A 11 -4.54 -0.05 -7.46
C TRP A 11 -5.93 0.28 -7.98
N ILE A 12 -6.78 0.87 -7.13
CA ILE A 12 -8.13 1.27 -7.52
C ILE A 12 -8.09 2.27 -8.68
N ASP A 13 -7.23 3.29 -8.58
CA ASP A 13 -7.09 4.28 -9.65
C ASP A 13 -6.52 3.67 -10.92
N PHE A 14 -5.57 2.75 -10.79
CA PHE A 14 -4.96 2.04 -11.92
C PHE A 14 -6.02 1.22 -12.67
N PHE A 15 -6.80 0.42 -11.97
CA PHE A 15 -7.83 -0.41 -12.61
C PHE A 15 -9.01 0.40 -13.16
N ALA A 16 -9.25 1.59 -12.60
CA ALA A 16 -10.25 2.51 -13.12
C ALA A 16 -9.78 3.28 -14.35
N GLY A 17 -8.55 3.11 -14.78
CA GLY A 17 -7.98 3.81 -15.93
C GLY A 17 -7.74 5.29 -15.70
N ARG A 18 -7.62 5.72 -14.46
CA ARG A 18 -7.38 7.13 -14.14
C ARG A 18 -5.94 7.52 -14.44
N GLN A 19 -5.76 8.66 -15.12
CA GLN A 19 -4.44 9.16 -15.48
C GLN A 19 -3.96 10.14 -14.40
N LEU A 20 -3.41 9.59 -13.32
CA LEU A 20 -2.93 10.35 -12.17
C LEU A 20 -1.44 10.11 -11.97
N PRO A 21 -0.71 11.03 -11.30
CA PRO A 21 0.73 10.88 -11.13
C PRO A 21 1.16 9.55 -10.48
N HIS A 22 0.47 9.11 -9.46
CA HIS A 22 0.80 7.84 -8.78
C HIS A 22 0.51 6.62 -9.66
N VAL A 23 -0.46 6.71 -10.57
CA VAL A 23 -0.73 5.65 -11.55
C VAL A 23 0.40 5.57 -12.57
N ALA A 24 0.90 6.73 -13.02
CA ALA A 24 2.06 6.76 -13.92
C ALA A 24 3.30 6.14 -13.27
N VAL A 25 3.50 6.36 -11.97
CA VAL A 25 4.59 5.73 -11.23
C VAL A 25 4.41 4.20 -11.23
N LEU A 26 3.21 3.70 -10.92
CA LEU A 26 2.93 2.26 -10.94
C LEU A 26 3.18 1.66 -12.32
N GLU A 27 2.70 2.31 -13.38
CA GLU A 27 2.92 1.86 -14.75
C GLU A 27 4.40 1.78 -15.08
N SER A 28 5.19 2.76 -14.63
CA SER A 28 6.63 2.75 -14.82
C SER A 28 7.30 1.60 -14.08
N LEU A 29 6.88 1.32 -12.84
CA LEU A 29 7.38 0.18 -12.07
C LEU A 29 7.10 -1.15 -12.76
N ILE A 30 5.90 -1.32 -13.30
CA ILE A 30 5.52 -2.53 -14.05
C ILE A 30 6.39 -2.66 -15.31
N LYS A 31 6.53 -1.57 -16.06
CA LYS A 31 7.30 -1.55 -17.31
C LYS A 31 8.77 -1.88 -17.07
N LYS A 32 9.33 -1.38 -15.99
CA LYS A 32 10.75 -1.60 -15.62
C LYS A 32 10.96 -2.92 -14.90
N ARG A 33 9.91 -3.70 -14.68
CA ARG A 33 9.93 -4.99 -13.96
C ARG A 33 10.56 -4.88 -12.58
N GLU A 34 10.21 -3.81 -11.86
CA GLU A 34 10.60 -3.66 -10.46
C GLU A 34 9.81 -4.62 -9.57
N ASP A 35 10.29 -4.83 -8.35
CA ASP A 35 9.65 -5.74 -7.40
C ASP A 35 8.43 -5.07 -6.75
N ILE A 36 7.25 -5.40 -7.27
CA ILE A 36 5.99 -4.89 -6.75
C ILE A 36 5.48 -5.82 -5.67
N CYS A 37 5.20 -5.25 -4.50
CA CYS A 37 4.76 -5.99 -3.32
C CYS A 37 3.29 -5.71 -3.02
N ILE A 38 2.64 -6.72 -2.45
CA ILE A 38 1.26 -6.66 -1.98
C ILE A 38 1.18 -7.39 -0.63
N CYS A 39 0.24 -7.03 0.21
CA CYS A 39 -0.04 -7.75 1.45
C CYS A 39 -1.53 -8.11 1.55
N GLY A 40 -1.89 -8.93 2.53
CA GLY A 40 -3.23 -9.50 2.62
C GLY A 40 -4.35 -8.48 2.68
N ILE A 41 -4.17 -7.40 3.42
CA ILE A 41 -5.17 -6.34 3.52
C ILE A 41 -5.40 -5.66 2.17
N ILE A 42 -4.33 -5.33 1.46
CA ILE A 42 -4.43 -4.70 0.14
C ILE A 42 -5.12 -5.65 -0.84
N LEU A 43 -4.71 -6.91 -0.85
CA LEU A 43 -5.34 -7.95 -1.67
C LEU A 43 -6.86 -7.97 -1.43
N THR A 44 -7.26 -8.02 -0.17
CA THR A 44 -8.67 -8.08 0.20
C THR A 44 -9.42 -6.82 -0.23
N GLU A 45 -8.89 -5.65 0.05
CA GLU A 45 -9.55 -4.39 -0.29
C GLU A 45 -9.74 -4.21 -1.78
N VAL A 46 -8.77 -4.60 -2.58
CA VAL A 46 -8.88 -4.49 -4.04
C VAL A 46 -9.87 -5.50 -4.58
N LEU A 47 -9.71 -6.78 -4.22
CA LEU A 47 -10.53 -7.84 -4.79
C LEU A 47 -12.00 -7.76 -4.37
N GLN A 48 -12.29 -7.38 -3.12
CA GLN A 48 -13.67 -7.27 -2.64
C GLN A 48 -14.47 -6.21 -3.40
N GLY A 49 -13.80 -5.21 -3.97
CA GLY A 49 -14.45 -4.15 -4.72
C GLY A 49 -14.79 -4.52 -6.16
N ILE A 50 -14.30 -5.66 -6.66
CA ILE A 50 -14.53 -6.10 -8.03
C ILE A 50 -15.80 -6.96 -8.09
N ARG A 51 -16.78 -6.52 -8.85
CA ARG A 51 -18.07 -7.20 -8.94
C ARG A 51 -18.12 -8.27 -10.02
N GLU A 52 -17.44 -8.04 -11.14
CA GLU A 52 -17.49 -8.92 -12.31
C GLU A 52 -16.45 -10.05 -12.13
N THR A 53 -16.89 -11.31 -12.27
CA THR A 53 -16.09 -12.50 -11.98
C THR A 53 -14.84 -12.59 -12.84
N ASN A 54 -14.93 -12.25 -14.14
CA ASN A 54 -13.76 -12.32 -15.01
C ASN A 54 -12.71 -11.29 -14.63
N GLU A 55 -13.12 -10.09 -14.23
CA GLU A 55 -12.21 -9.05 -13.75
C GLU A 55 -11.57 -9.47 -12.43
N PHE A 56 -12.32 -10.09 -11.54
CA PHE A 56 -11.79 -10.64 -10.29
C PHE A 56 -10.67 -11.65 -10.58
N ARG A 57 -10.91 -12.59 -11.50
CA ARG A 57 -9.92 -13.62 -11.85
C ARG A 57 -8.68 -13.04 -12.50
N LYS A 58 -8.84 -12.06 -13.39
CA LYS A 58 -7.70 -11.37 -14.02
C LYS A 58 -6.83 -10.68 -12.98
N THR A 59 -7.47 -9.96 -12.05
CA THR A 59 -6.77 -9.25 -11.01
C THR A 59 -6.06 -10.22 -10.06
N GLN A 60 -6.72 -11.32 -9.71
CA GLN A 60 -6.12 -12.37 -8.90
C GLN A 60 -4.85 -12.93 -9.55
N LYS A 61 -4.91 -13.21 -10.85
CA LYS A 61 -3.75 -13.71 -11.60
C LYS A 61 -2.61 -12.70 -11.61
N LEU A 62 -2.93 -11.41 -11.77
CA LEU A 62 -1.93 -10.36 -11.71
C LEU A 62 -1.25 -10.34 -10.35
N PHE A 63 -2.03 -10.41 -9.27
CA PHE A 63 -1.49 -10.37 -7.92
C PHE A 63 -0.68 -11.63 -7.56
N ASN A 64 -0.99 -12.77 -8.17
CA ASN A 64 -0.24 -14.01 -7.93
C ASN A 64 1.22 -13.94 -8.36
N VAL A 65 1.57 -13.05 -9.29
CA VAL A 65 2.96 -12.89 -9.75
C VAL A 65 3.71 -11.81 -8.98
N MET A 66 3.06 -11.16 -8.02
CA MET A 66 3.68 -10.13 -7.19
C MET A 66 4.25 -10.73 -5.92
N ILE A 67 5.12 -9.96 -5.26
CA ILE A 67 5.69 -10.38 -3.99
C ILE A 67 4.64 -10.18 -2.90
N PHE A 68 4.19 -11.28 -2.30
CA PHE A 68 3.23 -11.26 -1.20
C PHE A 68 3.96 -11.15 0.13
N LEU A 69 3.85 -10.00 0.79
CA LEU A 69 4.49 -9.77 2.08
C LEU A 69 3.60 -10.29 3.20
N PRO A 70 4.17 -11.02 4.18
CA PRO A 70 3.40 -11.52 5.31
C PRO A 70 2.96 -10.40 6.24
N MET A 71 1.91 -10.66 7.01
CA MET A 71 1.45 -9.77 8.07
C MET A 71 1.48 -10.52 9.41
N PRO A 72 2.67 -10.71 10.01
CA PRO A 72 2.79 -11.40 11.29
C PRO A 72 2.34 -10.52 12.45
N TYR A 73 2.33 -11.08 13.65
CA TYR A 73 1.96 -10.38 14.88
C TYR A 73 2.65 -9.02 15.00
N THR A 74 3.94 -8.95 14.69
CA THR A 74 4.73 -7.72 14.80
C THR A 74 4.20 -6.57 13.94
N VAL A 75 3.63 -6.87 12.78
CA VAL A 75 3.01 -5.85 11.92
C VAL A 75 1.80 -5.22 12.61
N PHE A 76 0.95 -6.03 13.24
CA PHE A 76 -0.25 -5.52 13.92
C PHE A 76 0.12 -4.75 15.19
N LEU A 77 1.10 -5.23 15.94
CA LEU A 77 1.63 -4.51 17.08
C LEU A 77 2.21 -3.15 16.65
N GLY A 78 2.99 -3.14 15.56
CA GLY A 78 3.55 -1.92 14.98
C GLY A 78 2.47 -0.94 14.54
N ALA A 79 1.39 -1.43 13.95
CA ALA A 79 0.25 -0.60 13.56
C ALA A 79 -0.40 0.09 14.77
N ALA A 80 -0.59 -0.65 15.85
CA ALA A 80 -1.12 -0.08 17.10
C ALA A 80 -0.20 0.99 17.67
N GLU A 81 1.11 0.77 17.63
CA GLU A 81 2.09 1.75 18.09
C GLU A 81 2.10 3.01 17.24
N ILE A 82 1.96 2.88 15.92
CA ILE A 82 1.83 4.02 15.00
C ILE A 82 0.62 4.86 15.40
N TYR A 83 -0.53 4.22 15.55
CA TYR A 83 -1.77 4.91 15.92
C TYR A 83 -1.63 5.66 17.25
N ARG A 84 -1.09 4.99 18.27
CA ARG A 84 -0.91 5.57 19.60
C ARG A 84 0.07 6.74 19.59
N ASN A 85 1.17 6.59 18.85
CA ASN A 85 2.20 7.64 18.74
C ASN A 85 1.60 8.92 18.15
N LEU A 86 0.86 8.79 17.06
CA LEU A 86 0.23 9.94 16.40
C LEU A 86 -0.84 10.57 17.29
N ARG A 87 -1.65 9.75 17.97
CA ARG A 87 -2.68 10.25 18.87
C ARG A 87 -2.09 11.09 20.00
N ARG A 88 -0.93 10.71 20.54
CA ARG A 88 -0.23 11.52 21.55
C ARG A 88 0.18 12.89 21.02
N LYS A 89 0.38 13.00 19.71
CA LYS A 89 0.71 14.26 19.04
C LYS A 89 -0.53 15.03 18.59
N GLY A 90 -1.73 14.58 18.98
CA GLY A 90 -2.98 15.19 18.59
C GLY A 90 -3.43 14.85 17.17
N ILE A 91 -2.86 13.82 16.57
CA ILE A 91 -3.17 13.38 15.20
C ILE A 91 -3.93 12.07 15.28
N THR A 92 -5.15 12.04 14.74
CA THR A 92 -5.98 10.85 14.68
C THR A 92 -6.03 10.32 13.24
N ILE A 93 -5.64 9.07 13.05
CA ILE A 93 -5.79 8.38 11.77
C ILE A 93 -7.22 7.80 11.73
N ARG A 94 -7.95 8.12 10.66
CA ARG A 94 -9.36 7.73 10.52
C ARG A 94 -9.56 6.23 10.38
N ASN A 95 -8.59 5.54 9.77
CA ASN A 95 -8.68 4.12 9.49
C ASN A 95 -7.40 3.42 9.90
N SER A 96 -7.53 2.48 10.84
CA SER A 96 -6.38 1.71 11.34
C SER A 96 -5.73 0.84 10.26
N VAL A 97 -6.42 0.56 9.16
CA VAL A 97 -5.85 -0.18 8.02
C VAL A 97 -4.64 0.55 7.44
N ASP A 98 -4.67 1.88 7.39
CA ASP A 98 -3.53 2.67 6.92
C ASP A 98 -2.31 2.47 7.82
N CYS A 99 -2.52 2.36 9.12
CA CYS A 99 -1.43 2.04 10.06
C CYS A 99 -0.88 0.63 9.82
N MET A 100 -1.72 -0.33 9.48
CA MET A 100 -1.29 -1.70 9.19
C MET A 100 -0.46 -1.75 7.90
N ILE A 101 -0.90 -1.07 6.85
CA ILE A 101 -0.16 -1.00 5.58
C ILE A 101 1.18 -0.31 5.79
N ALA A 102 1.19 0.81 6.50
CA ALA A 102 2.44 1.52 6.82
C ALA A 102 3.38 0.64 7.63
N SER A 103 2.84 -0.13 8.58
CA SER A 103 3.64 -1.05 9.40
C SER A 103 4.31 -2.14 8.55
N VAL A 104 3.62 -2.67 7.55
CA VAL A 104 4.22 -3.63 6.61
C VAL A 104 5.42 -3.01 5.89
N ALA A 105 5.26 -1.79 5.37
CA ALA A 105 6.33 -1.11 4.67
C ALA A 105 7.53 -0.80 5.57
N ILE A 106 7.26 -0.31 6.78
CA ILE A 106 8.32 0.02 7.75
C ILE A 106 9.07 -1.24 8.18
N GLU A 107 8.36 -2.31 8.53
CA GLU A 107 8.98 -3.56 8.98
C GLU A 107 9.88 -4.17 7.91
N ASN A 108 9.50 -4.06 6.64
CA ASN A 108 10.28 -4.58 5.52
C ASN A 108 11.29 -3.57 4.96
N ASP A 109 11.35 -2.37 5.52
CA ASP A 109 12.23 -1.28 5.07
C ASP A 109 12.10 -1.01 3.57
N ILE A 110 10.87 -0.92 3.08
CA ILE A 110 10.58 -0.65 1.68
C ILE A 110 9.70 0.60 1.55
N MET A 111 9.68 1.16 0.34
CA MET A 111 8.85 2.33 0.05
C MET A 111 7.40 1.95 -0.16
N LEU A 112 6.51 2.88 0.18
CA LEU A 112 5.07 2.81 -0.09
C LEU A 112 4.72 3.79 -1.20
N LEU A 113 3.96 3.33 -2.18
CA LEU A 113 3.31 4.19 -3.18
C LEU A 113 1.83 4.29 -2.80
N HIS A 114 1.34 5.51 -2.56
CA HIS A 114 -0.04 5.74 -2.11
C HIS A 114 -0.62 7.02 -2.69
N ASN A 115 -1.94 7.17 -2.55
CA ASN A 115 -2.67 8.38 -2.86
C ASN A 115 -3.66 8.70 -1.74
N ASP A 116 -3.19 8.67 -0.50
CA ASP A 116 -4.01 8.99 0.66
C ASP A 116 -3.23 9.87 1.62
N ARG A 117 -3.75 11.06 1.89
CA ARG A 117 -3.13 12.03 2.80
C ARG A 117 -2.95 11.51 4.23
N ASP A 118 -3.70 10.47 4.63
CA ASP A 118 -3.58 9.89 5.97
C ASP A 118 -2.22 9.23 6.21
N PHE A 119 -1.47 8.90 5.15
CA PHE A 119 -0.10 8.42 5.29
C PHE A 119 0.93 9.53 5.58
N LYS A 120 0.60 10.78 5.31
CA LYS A 120 1.54 11.89 5.48
C LYS A 120 2.05 12.06 6.92
N PRO A 121 1.19 11.99 7.95
CA PRO A 121 1.70 12.04 9.33
C PRO A 121 2.62 10.88 9.68
N ILE A 122 2.36 9.70 9.12
CA ILE A 122 3.20 8.53 9.35
C ILE A 122 4.57 8.72 8.71
N GLU A 123 4.60 9.25 7.49
CA GLU A 123 5.83 9.62 6.80
C GLU A 123 6.62 10.65 7.61
N LYS A 124 5.95 11.70 8.08
CA LYS A 124 6.59 12.81 8.78
C LYS A 124 7.16 12.39 10.15
N HIS A 125 6.42 11.60 10.91
CA HIS A 125 6.73 11.33 12.33
C HIS A 125 7.33 9.97 12.59
N LEU A 126 7.14 8.98 11.72
CA LEU A 126 7.47 7.59 12.00
C LEU A 126 8.37 6.94 10.95
N GLY A 127 8.92 7.73 10.05
CA GLY A 127 9.93 7.26 9.11
C GLY A 127 9.41 6.36 7.99
N LEU A 128 8.11 6.42 7.68
CA LEU A 128 7.58 5.75 6.50
C LEU A 128 8.23 6.35 5.25
N LYS A 129 8.84 5.49 4.43
CA LYS A 129 9.42 5.91 3.16
C LYS A 129 8.36 5.87 2.09
N VAL A 130 8.21 6.96 1.34
CA VAL A 130 7.17 7.11 0.32
C VAL A 130 7.83 7.35 -1.04
N LEU A 131 7.34 6.63 -2.06
CA LEU A 131 7.76 6.84 -3.44
C LEU A 131 6.82 7.85 -4.10
N THR A 132 7.37 8.94 -4.64
CA THR A 132 6.59 9.98 -5.31
C THR A 132 6.85 10.05 -6.81
N SER A 133 8.02 9.57 -7.24
CA SER A 133 8.39 9.51 -8.66
C SER A 133 9.57 8.55 -8.84
N ILE A 134 9.85 8.19 -10.05
CA ILE A 134 11.04 7.40 -10.38
C ILE A 134 11.73 7.93 -11.65
#